data_78254dd7a488973bb70dbde877faccfe
#
_entry.id   78254dd7a488973bb70dbde877faccfe
#
_cell.length_a   1.000
_cell.length_b   1.000
_cell.length_c   1.000
_cell.angle_alpha   90.00
_cell.angle_beta   90.00
_cell.angle_gamma   90.00
#
_symmetry.space_group_name_H-M   'P 1'
#
loop_
_entity.id
_entity.type
_entity.pdbx_description
1 polymer ?
#
loop_
_entity_poly.entity_id
_entity_poly.type
_entity_poly.pdbx_seq_one_letter_code
_entity_poly.pdbx_strand_id
1 'polypeptide(L)'
;SSSVVIDEAIERRLSYYVTEKKLTNLTLKVNPLLAAYLTKGLFSSIIGKWKKKYRCKITIVESTDFTVLQNEFYDEKGGKLD
;
A
#
# COMPACT_ATOMS: atom_id res chain seq x y z
N SER A 1 10.24 11.58 10.75
CA SER A 1 11.18 11.00 9.79
C SER A 1 10.53 10.89 8.40
N SER A 2 11.36 10.70 7.39
CA SER A 2 10.86 10.58 6.02
C SER A 2 9.97 9.35 5.82
N SER A 3 10.22 8.26 6.55
CA SER A 3 9.40 7.05 6.46
C SER A 3 7.97 7.31 6.95
N VAL A 4 7.79 8.12 7.98
CA VAL A 4 6.45 8.49 8.48
C VAL A 4 5.68 9.26 7.41
N VAL A 5 6.35 10.14 6.69
CA VAL A 5 5.73 10.92 5.60
C VAL A 5 5.30 10.00 4.47
N ILE A 6 6.14 9.00 4.12
CA ILE A 6 5.81 8.03 3.07
C ILE A 6 4.58 7.23 3.47
N ASP A 7 4.52 6.74 4.70
CA ASP A 7 3.38 5.98 5.22
C ASP A 7 2.09 6.78 5.10
N GLU A 8 2.14 8.02 5.57
CA GLU A 8 0.95 8.88 5.57
C GLU A 8 0.46 9.15 4.15
N ALA A 9 1.39 9.37 3.21
CA ALA A 9 1.04 9.65 1.82
C ALA A 9 0.37 8.43 1.17
N ILE A 10 0.90 7.24 1.42
CA ILE A 10 0.33 6.00 0.88
C ILE A 10 -1.02 5.74 1.52
N GLU A 11 -1.12 5.90 2.83
CA GLU A 11 -2.38 5.64 3.54
C GLU A 11 -3.49 6.60 3.08
N ARG A 12 -3.19 7.86 2.81
CA ARG A 12 -4.19 8.81 2.30
C ARG A 12 -4.77 8.33 0.97
N ARG A 13 -3.92 7.82 0.07
CA ARG A 13 -4.41 7.30 -1.21
C ARG A 13 -5.24 6.05 -1.01
N LEU A 14 -4.79 5.14 -0.16
CA LEU A 14 -5.55 3.93 0.18
C LEU A 14 -6.93 4.29 0.71
N SER A 15 -6.99 5.23 1.66
CA SER A 15 -8.25 5.68 2.23
C SER A 15 -9.21 6.19 1.16
N TYR A 16 -8.70 6.97 0.22
CA TYR A 16 -9.50 7.49 -0.88
C TYR A 16 -10.06 6.36 -1.75
N TYR A 17 -9.21 5.41 -2.14
CA TYR A 17 -9.64 4.30 -2.98
C TYR A 17 -10.70 3.44 -2.30
N VAL A 18 -10.55 3.19 -1.01
CA VAL A 18 -11.50 2.34 -0.27
C VAL A 18 -12.78 3.10 0.04
N THR A 19 -12.69 4.33 0.54
CA THR A 19 -13.86 5.05 1.02
C THR A 19 -14.63 5.73 -0.09
N GLU A 20 -13.94 6.33 -1.07
CA GLU A 20 -14.59 7.07 -2.15
C GLU A 20 -14.83 6.19 -3.38
N LYS A 21 -13.86 5.38 -3.76
CA LYS A 21 -13.98 4.49 -4.93
C LYS A 21 -14.59 3.14 -4.59
N LYS A 22 -14.78 2.85 -3.30
CA LYS A 22 -15.42 1.61 -2.82
C LYS A 22 -14.65 0.35 -3.22
N LEU A 23 -13.32 0.46 -3.37
CA LEU A 23 -12.49 -0.69 -3.70
C LEU A 23 -12.19 -1.48 -2.43
N THR A 24 -12.20 -2.82 -2.53
CA THR A 24 -11.96 -3.70 -1.39
C THR A 24 -10.78 -4.64 -1.61
N ASN A 25 -10.17 -4.62 -2.80
CA ASN A 25 -9.08 -5.52 -3.15
C ASN A 25 -8.10 -4.74 -4.03
N LEU A 26 -6.95 -4.40 -3.45
CA LEU A 26 -5.96 -3.55 -4.12
C LEU A 26 -4.60 -4.24 -4.14
N THR A 27 -3.79 -3.86 -5.12
CA THR A 27 -2.38 -4.23 -5.17
C THR A 27 -1.55 -2.96 -5.01
N LEU A 28 -0.53 -3.04 -4.17
CA LEU A 28 0.43 -1.95 -3.97
C LEU A 28 1.79 -2.42 -4.43
N LYS A 29 2.32 -1.76 -5.46
CA LYS A 29 3.62 -2.07 -6.04
C LYS A 29 4.65 -1.10 -5.50
N VAL A 30 5.72 -1.63 -4.93
CA VAL A 30 6.74 -0.84 -4.22
C VAL A 30 8.12 -1.46 -4.39
N ASN A 31 9.15 -0.68 -4.08
CA ASN A 31 10.52 -1.16 -3.99
C ASN A 31 10.62 -2.21 -2.87
N PRO A 32 11.50 -3.22 -2.99
CA PRO A 32 11.65 -4.25 -1.95
C PRO A 32 11.96 -3.71 -0.56
N LEU A 33 12.71 -2.62 -0.43
CA LEU A 33 12.99 -2.03 0.89
C LEU A 33 11.73 -1.47 1.52
N LEU A 34 10.90 -0.79 0.73
CA LEU A 34 9.63 -0.26 1.23
C LEU A 34 8.67 -1.41 1.55
N ALA A 35 8.65 -2.46 0.72
CA ALA A 35 7.84 -3.64 0.99
C ALA A 35 8.21 -4.26 2.33
N ALA A 36 9.50 -4.43 2.59
CA ALA A 36 9.98 -4.98 3.86
C ALA A 36 9.53 -4.13 5.05
N TYR A 37 9.64 -2.82 4.92
CA TYR A 37 9.22 -1.89 5.96
C TYR A 37 7.72 -1.97 6.23
N LEU A 38 6.90 -2.00 5.18
CA LEU A 38 5.44 -2.03 5.30
C LEU A 38 4.92 -3.37 5.84
N THR A 39 5.64 -4.46 5.61
CA THR A 39 5.22 -5.79 6.02
C THR A 39 5.93 -6.30 7.26
N LYS A 40 6.84 -5.53 7.84
CA LYS A 40 7.59 -5.91 9.04
C LYS A 40 6.64 -6.14 10.21
N GLY A 41 6.84 -7.24 10.90
CA GLY A 41 6.02 -7.60 12.06
C GLY A 41 4.86 -8.50 11.67
N LEU A 42 4.69 -9.60 12.41
CA LEU A 42 3.74 -10.65 12.04
C LEU A 42 2.29 -10.19 12.16
N PHE A 43 1.95 -9.52 13.26
CA PHE A 43 0.58 -9.08 13.53
C PHE A 43 0.43 -7.57 13.64
N SER A 44 1.53 -6.84 13.57
CA SER A 44 1.54 -5.40 13.79
C SER A 44 2.17 -4.63 12.63
N SER A 45 2.23 -5.26 11.45
CA SER A 45 2.77 -4.58 10.27
C SER A 45 1.88 -3.40 9.88
N ILE A 46 2.47 -2.44 9.20
CA ILE A 46 1.74 -1.28 8.69
C ILE A 46 0.63 -1.74 7.75
N ILE A 47 0.96 -2.66 6.83
CA ILE A 47 -0.02 -3.23 5.90
C ILE A 47 -1.13 -3.95 6.65
N GLY A 48 -0.79 -4.73 7.67
CA GLY A 48 -1.80 -5.44 8.47
C GLY A 48 -2.76 -4.49 9.16
N LYS A 49 -2.25 -3.40 9.71
CA LYS A 49 -3.08 -2.37 10.34
C LYS A 49 -4.01 -1.70 9.32
N TRP A 50 -3.52 -1.40 8.13
CA TRP A 50 -4.35 -0.80 7.09
C TRP A 50 -5.45 -1.75 6.62
N LYS A 51 -5.10 -3.03 6.38
CA LYS A 51 -6.10 -4.03 5.96
C LYS A 51 -7.24 -4.12 6.97
N LYS A 52 -6.92 -4.06 8.25
CA LYS A 52 -7.89 -4.12 9.32
C LYS A 52 -8.71 -2.83 9.42
N LYS A 53 -8.01 -1.68 9.39
CA LYS A 53 -8.65 -0.37 9.52
C LYS A 53 -9.64 -0.10 8.40
N TYR A 54 -9.25 -0.41 7.17
CA TYR A 54 -10.07 -0.12 5.99
C TYR A 54 -10.88 -1.31 5.50
N ARG A 55 -10.77 -2.46 6.16
CA ARG A 55 -11.51 -3.68 5.81
C ARG A 55 -11.32 -4.01 4.33
N CYS A 56 -10.07 -4.10 3.90
CA CYS A 56 -9.74 -4.37 2.51
C CYS A 56 -8.62 -5.39 2.43
N LYS A 57 -8.42 -5.92 1.23
CA LYS A 57 -7.28 -6.78 0.91
C LYS A 57 -6.25 -5.93 0.21
N ILE A 58 -4.99 -6.11 0.58
CA ILE A 58 -3.87 -5.43 -0.05
C ILE A 58 -2.81 -6.48 -0.36
N THR A 59 -2.48 -6.62 -1.63
CA THR A 59 -1.38 -7.48 -2.08
C THR A 59 -0.18 -6.60 -2.35
N ILE A 60 0.98 -6.96 -1.79
CA ILE A 60 2.22 -6.23 -2.04
C ILE A 60 2.95 -6.91 -3.21
N VAL A 61 3.33 -6.12 -4.20
CA VAL A 61 4.17 -6.57 -5.32
C VAL A 61 5.46 -5.76 -5.28
N GLU A 62 6.59 -6.44 -5.34
CA GLU A 62 7.91 -5.78 -5.29
C GLU A 62 8.42 -5.51 -6.70
N SER A 63 9.07 -4.36 -6.87
CA SER A 63 9.72 -4.00 -8.11
C SER A 63 11.09 -3.41 -7.80
N THR A 64 12.14 -4.06 -8.31
CA THR A 64 13.51 -3.58 -8.15
C THR A 64 13.77 -2.35 -9.02
N ASP A 65 12.92 -2.08 -9.99
CA ASP A 65 13.03 -0.89 -10.85
C ASP A 65 12.52 0.38 -10.17
N PHE A 66 11.74 0.23 -9.09
CA PHE A 66 11.20 1.37 -8.36
C PHE A 66 12.22 1.93 -7.38
N THR A 67 12.25 3.26 -7.26
CA THR A 67 12.94 3.89 -6.14
C THR A 67 12.15 3.61 -4.86
N VAL A 68 12.77 3.87 -3.70
CA VAL A 68 12.12 3.67 -2.40
C VAL A 68 10.89 4.56 -2.25
N LEU A 69 10.87 5.72 -2.91
CA LEU A 69 9.75 6.66 -2.82
C LEU A 69 8.64 6.37 -3.83
N GLN A 70 8.92 5.55 -4.83
CA GLN A 70 7.96 5.25 -5.89
C GLN A 70 7.01 4.15 -5.43
N ASN A 71 5.70 4.38 -5.62
CA ASN A 71 4.70 3.40 -5.25
C ASN A 71 3.48 3.59 -6.16
N GLU A 72 2.83 2.48 -6.52
CA GLU A 72 1.67 2.49 -7.40
C GLU A 72 0.61 1.54 -6.87
N PHE A 73 -0.64 2.00 -6.90
CA PHE A 73 -1.79 1.15 -6.58
C PHE A 73 -2.46 0.65 -7.85
N TYR A 74 -3.00 -0.56 -7.77
CA TYR A 74 -3.75 -1.18 -8.85
C TYR A 74 -5.04 -1.77 -8.29
N ASP A 75 -6.09 -1.77 -9.10
CA ASP A 75 -7.35 -2.40 -8.72
C ASP A 75 -7.29 -3.92 -8.90
N GLU A 76 -8.39 -4.58 -8.59
CA GLU A 76 -8.49 -6.04 -8.66
C GLU A 76 -8.25 -6.60 -10.06
N LYS A 77 -8.56 -5.81 -11.09
CA LYS A 77 -8.40 -6.22 -12.49
C LYS A 77 -7.04 -5.85 -13.06
N GLY A 78 -6.15 -5.30 -12.23
CA GLY A 78 -4.83 -4.89 -12.66
C GLY A 78 -4.77 -3.50 -13.28
N GLY A 79 -5.85 -2.73 -13.18
CA GLY A 79 -5.87 -1.35 -13.66
C GLY A 79 -5.14 -0.45 -12.68
N LYS A 80 -4.24 0.39 -13.21
CA LYS A 80 -3.47 1.30 -12.38
C LYS A 80 -4.38 2.41 -11.84
N LEU A 81 -4.27 2.67 -10.55
CA LEU A 81 -4.99 3.73 -9.88
C LEU A 81 -4.04 4.94 -9.76
N ASP A 82 -4.26 5.95 -10.59
CA ASP A 82 -3.46 7.19 -10.70
C ASP A 82 -1.97 7.05 -10.38
#